data_c083b3c6071e42d4ef2074df0906e8c6
#
_entry.id   c083b3c6071e42d4ef2074df0906e8c6
#
_cell.length_a   1.000
_cell.length_b   1.000
_cell.length_c   1.000
_cell.angle_alpha   90.00
_cell.angle_beta   90.00
_cell.angle_gamma   90.00
#
_symmetry.space_group_name_H-M   'P 1'
#
loop_
_entity.id
_entity.type
_entity.pdbx_description
1 polymer ?
#
loop_
_entity_poly.entity_id
_entity_poly.type
_entity_poly.pdbx_seq_one_letter_code
_entity_poly.pdbx_strand_id
1 'polypeptide(L)'
;MDPITTFEGRVVALPINDIDTDQIIPARYLKVTDKAGLGAALFSDWRYNADGSPKPEFILNQAEHQGASILVGGHNFGCGSSREHAPWALVGAGFQAVVSTYFADIFRSNSLKNGLLPIIVDEETHQQLISLAEEDALTQVKIDLASQILTLPDGRGVTFPIDGFSKHCLLNGVDQLGYLMSLETPIAAYEEANAARVNTLA
;
A
#
# COMPACT_ATOMS: atom_id res chain seq x y z
N MET A 1 5.44 -11.71 -4.24
CA MET A 1 5.79 -10.50 -3.44
C MET A 1 6.63 -10.93 -2.27
N ASP A 2 7.37 -10.01 -1.62
CA ASP A 2 8.08 -10.36 -0.40
C ASP A 2 7.11 -10.43 0.79
N PRO A 3 7.33 -11.33 1.76
CA PRO A 3 6.52 -11.40 2.97
C PRO A 3 6.62 -10.10 3.78
N ILE A 4 5.47 -9.62 4.24
CA ILE A 4 5.39 -8.49 5.18
C ILE A 4 5.08 -9.06 6.56
N THR A 5 6.02 -8.96 7.49
CA THR A 5 5.85 -9.45 8.87
C THR A 5 5.90 -8.30 9.87
N THR A 6 7.11 -7.92 10.24
CA THR A 6 7.38 -6.78 11.11
C THR A 6 8.45 -5.92 10.45
N PHE A 7 8.23 -4.62 10.39
CA PHE A 7 9.21 -3.67 9.87
C PHE A 7 9.12 -2.33 10.60
N GLU A 8 10.20 -1.58 10.56
CA GLU A 8 10.28 -0.21 11.01
C GLU A 8 10.55 0.68 9.81
N GLY A 9 9.91 1.82 9.75
CA GLY A 9 10.04 2.73 8.63
C GLY A 9 9.90 4.19 9.02
N ARG A 10 10.61 5.05 8.27
CA ARG A 10 10.45 6.49 8.41
C ARG A 10 9.12 6.92 7.81
N VAL A 11 8.49 7.86 8.49
CA VAL A 11 7.20 8.43 8.11
C VAL A 11 7.42 9.68 7.27
N VAL A 12 6.62 9.85 6.22
CA VAL A 12 6.46 11.12 5.52
C VAL A 12 4.99 11.47 5.45
N ALA A 13 4.63 12.71 5.79
CA ALA A 13 3.25 13.18 5.78
C ALA A 13 2.91 13.92 4.49
N LEU A 14 1.80 13.52 3.86
CA LEU A 14 1.16 14.22 2.75
C LEU A 14 -0.33 14.35 3.08
N PRO A 15 -0.71 15.24 4.03
CA PRO A 15 -2.04 15.29 4.64
C PRO A 15 -3.09 15.96 3.73
N ILE A 16 -3.13 15.56 2.47
CA ILE A 16 -4.09 16.03 1.47
C ILE A 16 -5.23 15.01 1.40
N ASN A 17 -6.46 15.48 1.59
CA ASN A 17 -7.65 14.67 1.46
C ASN A 17 -7.96 14.41 -0.02
N ASP A 18 -8.70 13.31 -0.27
CA ASP A 18 -9.20 12.96 -1.59
C ASP A 18 -8.10 12.84 -2.66
N ILE A 19 -6.91 12.39 -2.28
CA ILE A 19 -5.86 12.07 -3.25
C ILE A 19 -6.39 10.95 -4.16
N ASP A 20 -6.64 11.28 -5.42
CA ASP A 20 -7.12 10.32 -6.38
C ASP A 20 -5.99 9.55 -7.08
N THR A 21 -6.35 8.46 -7.75
CA THR A 21 -5.38 7.60 -8.43
C THR A 21 -4.69 8.26 -9.61
N ASP A 22 -5.27 9.32 -10.23
CA ASP A 22 -4.61 10.13 -11.27
C ASP A 22 -3.53 11.05 -10.67
N GLN A 23 -3.72 11.51 -9.46
CA GLN A 23 -2.71 12.28 -8.72
C GLN A 23 -1.56 11.37 -8.26
N ILE A 24 -1.88 10.14 -7.81
CA ILE A 24 -0.86 9.15 -7.44
C ILE A 24 -0.02 8.76 -8.66
N ILE A 25 -0.68 8.41 -9.78
CA ILE A 25 -0.03 8.04 -11.04
C ILE A 25 -0.83 8.56 -12.22
N PRO A 26 -0.38 9.59 -12.94
CA PRO A 26 -1.10 10.17 -14.07
C PRO A 26 -1.36 9.17 -15.20
N ALA A 27 -2.51 9.33 -15.87
CA ALA A 27 -3.01 8.43 -16.91
C ALA A 27 -2.01 8.14 -18.04
N ARG A 28 -1.08 9.06 -18.34
CA ARG A 28 -0.04 8.86 -19.37
C ARG A 28 0.91 7.68 -19.06
N TYR A 29 1.01 7.24 -17.81
CA TYR A 29 1.85 6.10 -17.39
C TYR A 29 1.09 4.76 -17.40
N LEU A 30 -0.20 4.74 -17.69
CA LEU A 30 -1.03 3.52 -17.66
C LEU A 30 -0.82 2.58 -18.87
N LYS A 31 -0.04 3.00 -19.85
CA LYS A 31 0.24 2.20 -21.07
C LYS A 31 1.23 1.06 -20.83
N VAL A 32 1.94 1.08 -19.70
CA VAL A 32 2.91 0.06 -19.35
C VAL A 32 2.22 -1.11 -18.64
N THR A 33 2.62 -2.31 -18.97
CA THR A 33 2.15 -3.56 -18.33
C THR A 33 3.15 -4.08 -17.29
N ASP A 34 4.32 -3.45 -17.21
CA ASP A 34 5.39 -3.79 -16.27
C ASP A 34 5.37 -2.82 -15.08
N LYS A 35 5.64 -3.34 -13.89
CA LYS A 35 5.76 -2.55 -12.65
C LYS A 35 7.09 -1.76 -12.58
N ALA A 36 8.09 -2.16 -13.38
CA ALA A 36 9.42 -1.57 -13.33
C ALA A 36 9.40 -0.08 -13.68
N GLY A 37 10.05 0.73 -12.85
CA GLY A 37 10.22 2.17 -13.09
C GLY A 37 9.01 3.05 -12.75
N LEU A 38 7.85 2.49 -12.39
CA LEU A 38 6.67 3.28 -12.04
C LEU A 38 6.84 4.13 -10.77
N GLY A 39 7.77 3.75 -9.87
CA GLY A 39 8.09 4.56 -8.70
C GLY A 39 8.59 5.96 -9.03
N ALA A 40 9.30 6.14 -10.15
CA ALA A 40 9.73 7.46 -10.62
C ALA A 40 8.55 8.36 -11.06
N ALA A 41 7.43 7.75 -11.44
CA ALA A 41 6.23 8.45 -11.87
C ALA A 41 5.26 8.78 -10.72
N LEU A 42 5.56 8.30 -9.49
CA LEU A 42 4.74 8.58 -8.30
C LEU A 42 4.58 10.08 -8.10
N PHE A 43 3.33 10.56 -8.01
CA PHE A 43 2.96 11.97 -7.87
C PHE A 43 3.65 12.89 -8.89
N SER A 44 3.90 12.42 -10.12
CA SER A 44 4.79 13.14 -11.05
C SER A 44 4.32 14.56 -11.39
N ASP A 45 3.01 14.84 -11.43
CA ASP A 45 2.48 16.17 -11.70
C ASP A 45 2.70 17.15 -10.53
N TRP A 46 2.84 16.60 -9.33
CA TRP A 46 3.19 17.37 -8.14
C TRP A 46 4.70 17.48 -7.94
N ARG A 47 5.45 16.42 -8.32
CA ARG A 47 6.89 16.32 -8.08
C ARG A 47 7.74 17.07 -9.10
N TYR A 48 7.26 17.19 -10.34
CA TYR A 48 8.09 17.69 -11.42
C TYR A 48 7.44 18.87 -12.14
N ASN A 49 8.29 19.77 -12.65
CA ASN A 49 7.91 20.81 -13.59
C ASN A 49 7.66 20.23 -15.01
N ALA A 50 7.14 21.05 -15.91
CA ALA A 50 6.88 20.64 -17.30
C ALA A 50 8.15 20.24 -18.08
N ASP A 51 9.31 20.75 -17.68
CA ASP A 51 10.63 20.40 -18.23
C ASP A 51 11.25 19.15 -17.60
N GLY A 52 10.56 18.51 -16.64
CA GLY A 52 11.02 17.33 -15.92
C GLY A 52 11.92 17.62 -14.73
N SER A 53 12.24 18.89 -14.44
CA SER A 53 12.99 19.25 -13.25
C SER A 53 12.17 19.02 -11.98
N PRO A 54 12.78 18.55 -10.86
CA PRO A 54 12.06 18.34 -9.63
C PRO A 54 11.63 19.68 -8.99
N LYS A 55 10.44 19.70 -8.40
CA LYS A 55 9.96 20.80 -7.57
C LYS A 55 10.52 20.63 -6.16
N PRO A 56 11.46 21.47 -5.71
CA PRO A 56 12.13 21.29 -4.42
C PRO A 56 11.18 21.45 -3.22
N GLU A 57 10.08 22.17 -3.40
CA GLU A 57 9.06 22.36 -2.37
C GLU A 57 8.19 21.14 -2.10
N PHE A 58 8.15 20.18 -3.04
CA PHE A 58 7.36 18.97 -2.84
C PHE A 58 8.08 18.02 -1.88
N ILE A 59 7.38 17.58 -0.84
CA ILE A 59 7.96 16.86 0.32
C ILE A 59 8.78 15.63 -0.10
N LEU A 60 8.34 14.83 -1.08
CA LEU A 60 9.06 13.64 -1.52
C LEU A 60 10.31 13.95 -2.36
N ASN A 61 10.55 15.22 -2.72
CA ASN A 61 11.77 15.65 -3.39
C ASN A 61 12.81 16.19 -2.41
N GLN A 62 12.44 16.45 -1.17
CA GLN A 62 13.33 16.96 -0.14
C GLN A 62 14.27 15.85 0.35
N ALA A 63 15.54 16.16 0.54
CA ALA A 63 16.58 15.19 0.87
C ALA A 63 16.33 14.48 2.21
N GLU A 64 15.76 15.17 3.18
CA GLU A 64 15.43 14.67 4.51
C GLU A 64 14.38 13.55 4.50
N HIS A 65 13.47 13.55 3.51
CA HIS A 65 12.42 12.53 3.37
C HIS A 65 12.81 11.37 2.45
N GLN A 66 14.02 11.39 1.84
CA GLN A 66 14.48 10.31 1.00
C GLN A 66 14.61 8.99 1.78
N GLY A 67 14.03 7.92 1.24
CA GLY A 67 14.00 6.60 1.89
C GLY A 67 12.94 6.46 2.99
N ALA A 68 11.99 7.40 3.12
CA ALA A 68 10.77 7.14 3.88
C ALA A 68 10.01 5.98 3.24
N SER A 69 9.52 5.05 4.07
CA SER A 69 8.82 3.84 3.63
C SER A 69 7.36 3.77 4.09
N ILE A 70 6.92 4.77 4.85
CA ILE A 70 5.55 4.88 5.35
C ILE A 70 5.02 6.27 4.97
N LEU A 71 3.95 6.29 4.17
CA LEU A 71 3.26 7.52 3.77
C LEU A 71 2.03 7.73 4.64
N VAL A 72 1.90 8.88 5.29
CA VAL A 72 0.66 9.32 5.95
C VAL A 72 -0.10 10.22 4.99
N GLY A 73 -1.14 9.67 4.37
CA GLY A 73 -2.03 10.38 3.45
C GLY A 73 -3.27 10.92 4.16
N GLY A 74 -3.96 11.91 3.58
CA GLY A 74 -5.22 12.43 4.10
C GLY A 74 -6.38 11.45 3.94
N HIS A 75 -7.58 11.87 4.39
CA HIS A 75 -8.80 11.09 4.29
C HIS A 75 -9.15 10.73 2.83
N ASN A 76 -9.78 9.56 2.62
CA ASN A 76 -10.23 9.06 1.31
C ASN A 76 -9.10 8.92 0.28
N PHE A 77 -7.95 8.39 0.74
CA PHE A 77 -6.76 8.18 -0.10
C PHE A 77 -7.01 7.12 -1.18
N GLY A 78 -6.58 7.40 -2.41
CA GLY A 78 -6.70 6.49 -3.54
C GLY A 78 -8.10 6.46 -4.16
N CYS A 79 -8.90 7.53 -4.00
CA CYS A 79 -10.19 7.67 -4.67
C CYS A 79 -10.03 7.74 -6.20
N GLY A 80 -11.16 7.83 -6.93
CA GLY A 80 -11.17 7.90 -8.39
C GLY A 80 -11.14 6.55 -9.09
N SER A 81 -10.36 6.45 -10.16
CA SER A 81 -10.38 5.28 -11.05
C SER A 81 -9.73 4.04 -10.45
N SER A 82 -10.25 2.85 -10.84
CA SER A 82 -9.70 1.56 -10.43
C SER A 82 -8.36 1.28 -11.13
N ARG A 83 -7.24 1.66 -10.50
CA ARG A 83 -5.90 1.51 -11.09
C ARG A 83 -4.96 0.75 -10.19
N GLU A 84 -4.49 -0.40 -10.65
CA GLU A 84 -3.41 -1.13 -9.96
C GLU A 84 -2.06 -0.40 -10.04
N HIS A 85 -1.88 0.46 -11.03
CA HIS A 85 -0.66 1.26 -11.21
C HIS A 85 -0.40 2.20 -10.02
N ALA A 86 -1.43 2.64 -9.29
CA ALA A 86 -1.27 3.52 -8.14
C ALA A 86 -0.50 2.82 -6.98
N PRO A 87 -0.92 1.63 -6.49
CA PRO A 87 -0.08 0.87 -5.54
C PRO A 87 1.26 0.43 -6.14
N TRP A 88 1.36 0.12 -7.45
CA TRP A 88 2.67 -0.18 -8.06
C TRP A 88 3.64 0.99 -8.00
N ALA A 89 3.16 2.21 -8.24
CA ALA A 89 3.98 3.42 -8.14
C ALA A 89 4.47 3.65 -6.70
N LEU A 90 3.60 3.46 -5.70
CA LEU A 90 3.96 3.59 -4.29
C LEU A 90 5.01 2.54 -3.87
N VAL A 91 4.77 1.27 -4.17
CA VAL A 91 5.74 0.20 -3.89
C VAL A 91 7.05 0.42 -4.64
N GLY A 92 6.98 0.78 -5.93
CA GLY A 92 8.15 1.09 -6.75
C GLY A 92 8.96 2.29 -6.28
N ALA A 93 8.34 3.21 -5.52
CA ALA A 93 9.00 4.33 -4.86
C ALA A 93 9.59 3.98 -3.48
N GLY A 94 9.36 2.74 -2.99
CA GLY A 94 9.88 2.24 -1.73
C GLY A 94 8.91 2.27 -0.56
N PHE A 95 7.65 2.65 -0.77
CA PHE A 95 6.64 2.61 0.29
C PHE A 95 6.18 1.18 0.56
N GLN A 96 6.17 0.81 1.83
CA GLN A 96 5.68 -0.47 2.34
C GLN A 96 4.27 -0.34 2.93
N ALA A 97 3.94 0.84 3.46
CA ALA A 97 2.63 1.14 4.02
C ALA A 97 2.16 2.55 3.67
N VAL A 98 0.85 2.70 3.60
CA VAL A 98 0.16 4.00 3.62
C VAL A 98 -0.79 4.01 4.81
N VAL A 99 -0.74 5.08 5.59
CA VAL A 99 -1.63 5.31 6.75
C VAL A 99 -2.63 6.40 6.40
N SER A 100 -3.90 6.19 6.68
CA SER A 100 -4.97 7.17 6.44
C SER A 100 -6.14 6.89 7.39
N THR A 101 -7.07 7.81 7.51
CA THR A 101 -8.33 7.58 8.23
C THR A 101 -9.35 6.80 7.39
N TYR A 102 -9.22 6.83 6.07
CA TYR A 102 -10.07 6.07 5.14
C TYR A 102 -9.38 5.88 3.78
N PHE A 103 -9.62 4.75 3.13
CA PHE A 103 -9.17 4.46 1.77
C PHE A 103 -10.36 4.15 0.87
N ALA A 104 -10.28 4.55 -0.39
CA ALA A 104 -11.20 4.04 -1.39
C ALA A 104 -11.05 2.51 -1.54
N ASP A 105 -12.19 1.81 -1.60
CA ASP A 105 -12.26 0.34 -1.51
C ASP A 105 -11.38 -0.37 -2.56
N ILE A 106 -11.42 0.10 -3.80
CA ILE A 106 -10.67 -0.52 -4.91
C ILE A 106 -9.17 -0.28 -4.71
N PHE A 107 -8.75 0.93 -4.32
CA PHE A 107 -7.35 1.21 -4.01
C PHE A 107 -6.85 0.32 -2.87
N ARG A 108 -7.61 0.21 -1.78
CA ARG A 108 -7.29 -0.67 -0.64
C ARG A 108 -7.11 -2.12 -1.09
N SER A 109 -8.06 -2.65 -1.87
CA SER A 109 -7.97 -4.02 -2.40
C SER A 109 -6.76 -4.24 -3.29
N ASN A 110 -6.48 -3.29 -4.22
CA ASN A 110 -5.32 -3.36 -5.09
C ASN A 110 -4.00 -3.24 -4.32
N SER A 111 -3.94 -2.43 -3.27
CA SER A 111 -2.77 -2.28 -2.41
C SER A 111 -2.40 -3.61 -1.75
N LEU A 112 -3.36 -4.27 -1.12
CA LEU A 112 -3.17 -5.57 -0.46
C LEU A 112 -2.69 -6.67 -1.42
N LYS A 113 -3.20 -6.69 -2.66
CA LYS A 113 -2.77 -7.63 -3.71
C LYS A 113 -1.34 -7.38 -4.18
N ASN A 114 -0.84 -6.16 -4.05
CA ASN A 114 0.44 -5.73 -4.61
C ASN A 114 1.53 -5.52 -3.54
N GLY A 115 1.31 -5.94 -2.29
CA GLY A 115 2.31 -5.86 -1.24
C GLY A 115 2.47 -4.47 -0.64
N LEU A 116 1.47 -3.61 -0.77
CA LEU A 116 1.37 -2.33 -0.06
C LEU A 116 0.36 -2.48 1.08
N LEU A 117 0.72 -2.11 2.29
CA LEU A 117 -0.13 -2.24 3.47
C LEU A 117 -0.92 -0.94 3.72
N PRO A 118 -2.24 -0.89 3.43
CA PRO A 118 -3.10 0.23 3.80
C PRO A 118 -3.54 0.10 5.26
N ILE A 119 -3.12 1.03 6.10
CA ILE A 119 -3.40 1.06 7.55
C ILE A 119 -4.43 2.14 7.84
N ILE A 120 -5.58 1.73 8.35
CA ILE A 120 -6.62 2.66 8.81
C ILE A 120 -6.42 2.92 10.28
N VAL A 121 -6.36 4.19 10.65
CA VAL A 121 -6.27 4.67 12.03
C VAL A 121 -7.38 5.68 12.33
N ASP A 122 -7.64 5.95 13.61
CA ASP A 122 -8.52 7.03 14.01
C ASP A 122 -7.89 8.41 13.74
N GLU A 123 -8.74 9.45 13.78
CA GLU A 123 -8.33 10.83 13.49
C GLU A 123 -7.27 11.34 14.47
N GLU A 124 -7.34 10.97 15.75
CA GLU A 124 -6.38 11.40 16.77
C GLU A 124 -4.97 10.83 16.45
N THR A 125 -4.90 9.54 16.19
CA THR A 125 -3.64 8.88 15.79
C THR A 125 -3.11 9.43 14.48
N HIS A 126 -3.98 9.70 13.50
CA HIS A 126 -3.61 10.28 12.22
C HIS A 126 -2.99 11.66 12.37
N GLN A 127 -3.61 12.56 13.12
CA GLN A 127 -3.09 13.89 13.39
C GLN A 127 -1.75 13.85 14.17
N GLN A 128 -1.63 12.94 15.13
CA GLN A 128 -0.37 12.74 15.84
C GLN A 128 0.76 12.30 14.90
N LEU A 129 0.50 11.37 13.98
CA LEU A 129 1.51 10.93 12.99
C LEU A 129 1.95 12.06 12.06
N ILE A 130 1.01 12.92 11.63
CA ILE A 130 1.32 14.12 10.85
C ILE A 130 2.23 15.04 11.63
N SER A 131 1.84 15.43 12.86
CA SER A 131 2.64 16.31 13.71
C SER A 131 4.05 15.78 13.95
N LEU A 132 4.18 14.49 14.28
CA LEU A 132 5.48 13.85 14.49
C LEU A 132 6.36 13.87 13.23
N ALA A 133 5.78 13.64 12.05
CA ALA A 133 6.52 13.66 10.78
C ALA A 133 6.92 15.09 10.34
N GLU A 134 6.14 16.10 10.72
CA GLU A 134 6.45 17.52 10.49
C GLU A 134 7.50 18.05 11.46
N GLU A 135 7.51 17.57 12.70
CA GLU A 135 8.49 17.96 13.72
C GLU A 135 9.88 17.33 13.47
N ASP A 136 9.92 16.07 13.03
CA ASP A 136 11.16 15.35 12.75
C ASP A 136 11.01 14.42 11.54
N ALA A 137 11.70 14.75 10.46
CA ALA A 137 11.75 13.94 9.23
C ALA A 137 12.36 12.53 9.43
N LEU A 138 13.02 12.29 10.56
CA LEU A 138 13.57 10.98 10.93
C LEU A 138 12.60 10.15 11.78
N THR A 139 11.40 10.65 12.07
CA THR A 139 10.37 9.92 12.81
C THR A 139 10.15 8.54 12.22
N GLN A 140 10.26 7.52 13.06
CA GLN A 140 10.04 6.13 12.71
C GLN A 140 8.88 5.54 13.49
N VAL A 141 8.14 4.65 12.85
CA VAL A 141 7.14 3.81 13.48
C VAL A 141 7.42 2.36 13.16
N LYS A 142 6.95 1.47 14.04
CA LYS A 142 7.06 0.02 13.85
C LYS A 142 5.69 -0.55 13.50
N ILE A 143 5.64 -1.40 12.51
CA ILE A 143 4.43 -2.10 12.09
C ILE A 143 4.66 -3.59 12.26
N ASP A 144 3.75 -4.26 12.99
CA ASP A 144 3.67 -5.71 13.13
C ASP A 144 2.35 -6.18 12.54
N LEU A 145 2.42 -6.82 11.37
CA LEU A 145 1.25 -7.32 10.67
C LEU A 145 0.62 -8.52 11.38
N ALA A 146 1.43 -9.36 12.04
CA ALA A 146 0.92 -10.54 12.72
C ALA A 146 0.02 -10.17 13.91
N SER A 147 0.42 -9.19 14.70
CA SER A 147 -0.38 -8.64 15.79
C SER A 147 -1.34 -7.52 15.37
N GLN A 148 -1.19 -6.98 14.13
CA GLN A 148 -1.93 -5.82 13.63
C GLN A 148 -1.74 -4.58 14.50
N ILE A 149 -0.49 -4.29 14.87
CA ILE A 149 -0.11 -3.17 15.72
C ILE A 149 0.82 -2.23 14.97
N LEU A 150 0.45 -0.97 14.94
CA LEU A 150 1.29 0.18 14.60
C LEU A 150 1.79 0.77 15.91
N THR A 151 3.11 0.75 16.16
CA THR A 151 3.72 1.32 17.37
C THR A 151 4.31 2.68 17.04
N LEU A 152 3.87 3.70 17.76
CA LEU A 152 4.34 5.07 17.67
C LEU A 152 5.70 5.25 18.38
N PRO A 153 6.42 6.37 18.15
CA PRO A 153 7.72 6.63 18.78
C PRO A 153 7.68 6.66 20.31
N ASP A 154 6.55 7.01 20.91
CA ASP A 154 6.31 7.02 22.36
C ASP A 154 6.07 5.60 22.94
N GLY A 155 6.04 4.57 22.10
CA GLY A 155 5.77 3.19 22.48
C GLY A 155 4.27 2.81 22.49
N ARG A 156 3.37 3.73 22.22
CA ARG A 156 1.93 3.45 22.15
C ARG A 156 1.62 2.58 20.93
N GLY A 157 0.93 1.47 21.17
CA GLY A 157 0.45 0.56 20.14
C GLY A 157 -0.96 0.93 19.69
N VAL A 158 -1.17 1.05 18.38
CA VAL A 158 -2.47 1.29 17.74
C VAL A 158 -2.83 0.08 16.90
N THR A 159 -4.00 -0.51 17.14
CA THR A 159 -4.47 -1.65 16.35
C THR A 159 -5.09 -1.17 15.05
N PHE A 160 -4.88 -1.92 13.96
CA PHE A 160 -5.50 -1.62 12.66
C PHE A 160 -6.22 -2.84 12.07
N PRO A 161 -7.32 -2.63 11.34
CA PRO A 161 -8.10 -3.72 10.75
C PRO A 161 -7.49 -4.18 9.42
N ILE A 162 -7.40 -5.51 9.26
CA ILE A 162 -7.13 -6.17 7.98
C ILE A 162 -7.95 -7.46 7.92
N ASP A 163 -8.44 -7.84 6.73
CA ASP A 163 -9.13 -9.11 6.57
C ASP A 163 -8.15 -10.30 6.64
N GLY A 164 -8.66 -11.45 7.12
CA GLY A 164 -7.81 -12.61 7.40
C GLY A 164 -7.13 -13.20 6.17
N PHE A 165 -7.76 -13.13 4.98
CA PHE A 165 -7.19 -13.65 3.75
C PHE A 165 -6.02 -12.77 3.26
N SER A 166 -6.22 -11.46 3.18
CA SER A 166 -5.17 -10.52 2.81
C SER A 166 -3.99 -10.57 3.78
N LYS A 167 -4.27 -10.64 5.09
CA LYS A 167 -3.25 -10.83 6.12
C LYS A 167 -2.42 -12.10 5.88
N HIS A 168 -3.08 -13.22 5.60
CA HIS A 168 -2.41 -14.49 5.29
C HIS A 168 -1.51 -14.34 4.07
N CYS A 169 -2.02 -13.77 2.97
CA CYS A 169 -1.25 -13.57 1.74
C CYS A 169 -0.01 -12.70 1.97
N LEU A 170 -0.16 -11.57 2.65
CA LEU A 170 0.94 -10.65 2.94
C LEU A 170 2.00 -11.28 3.86
N LEU A 171 1.59 -11.98 4.94
CA LEU A 171 2.51 -12.66 5.86
C LEU A 171 3.34 -13.75 5.16
N ASN A 172 2.77 -14.44 4.17
CA ASN A 172 3.43 -15.52 3.45
C ASN A 172 4.06 -15.09 2.12
N GLY A 173 3.92 -13.82 1.72
CA GLY A 173 4.47 -13.30 0.47
C GLY A 173 3.83 -13.90 -0.79
N VAL A 174 2.59 -14.38 -0.69
CA VAL A 174 1.85 -15.00 -1.80
C VAL A 174 0.73 -14.08 -2.30
N ASP A 175 0.42 -14.15 -3.58
CA ASP A 175 -0.77 -13.55 -4.16
C ASP A 175 -1.95 -14.54 -4.15
N GLN A 176 -3.09 -14.12 -4.68
CA GLN A 176 -4.29 -14.96 -4.76
C GLN A 176 -4.06 -16.24 -5.56
N LEU A 177 -3.29 -16.15 -6.65
CA LEU A 177 -2.97 -17.32 -7.48
C LEU A 177 -2.04 -18.27 -6.72
N GLY A 178 -0.98 -17.75 -6.10
CA GLY A 178 -0.06 -18.55 -5.28
C GLY A 178 -0.77 -19.23 -4.11
N TYR A 179 -1.75 -18.56 -3.49
CA TYR A 179 -2.60 -19.19 -2.47
C TYR A 179 -3.42 -20.36 -3.05
N LEU A 180 -4.08 -20.17 -4.22
CA LEU A 180 -4.84 -21.25 -4.86
C LEU A 180 -3.95 -22.42 -5.26
N MET A 181 -2.75 -22.15 -5.78
CA MET A 181 -1.78 -23.21 -6.11
C MET A 181 -1.32 -23.99 -4.88
N SER A 182 -1.25 -23.35 -3.71
CA SER A 182 -0.94 -24.06 -2.46
C SER A 182 -2.02 -25.06 -2.03
N LEU A 183 -3.23 -24.94 -2.58
CA LEU A 183 -4.38 -25.82 -2.33
C LEU A 183 -4.58 -26.88 -3.41
N GLU A 184 -3.63 -27.08 -4.33
CA GLU A 184 -3.75 -28.05 -5.44
C GLU A 184 -4.10 -29.47 -4.96
N THR A 185 -3.43 -29.97 -3.92
CA THR A 185 -3.70 -31.31 -3.38
C THR A 185 -5.12 -31.46 -2.81
N PRO A 186 -5.63 -30.58 -1.93
CA PRO A 186 -7.00 -30.70 -1.47
C PRO A 186 -8.03 -30.44 -2.57
N ILE A 187 -7.74 -29.61 -3.57
CA ILE A 187 -8.62 -29.38 -4.73
C ILE A 187 -8.74 -30.68 -5.54
N ALA A 188 -7.62 -31.30 -5.90
CA ALA A 188 -7.60 -32.57 -6.65
C ALA A 188 -8.36 -33.67 -5.90
N ALA A 189 -8.16 -33.79 -4.58
CA ALA A 189 -8.89 -34.75 -3.75
C ALA A 189 -10.40 -34.49 -3.74
N TYR A 190 -10.81 -33.21 -3.69
CA TYR A 190 -12.21 -32.83 -3.77
C TYR A 190 -12.83 -33.16 -5.14
N GLU A 191 -12.12 -32.87 -6.23
CA GLU A 191 -12.56 -33.16 -7.61
C GLU A 191 -12.71 -34.65 -7.83
N GLU A 192 -11.75 -35.48 -7.38
CA GLU A 192 -11.85 -36.92 -7.45
C GLU A 192 -13.06 -37.48 -6.70
N ALA A 193 -13.29 -37.00 -5.46
CA ALA A 193 -14.43 -37.43 -4.65
C ALA A 193 -15.80 -36.98 -5.22
N ASN A 194 -15.82 -35.93 -6.06
CA ASN A 194 -17.02 -35.33 -6.63
C ASN A 194 -17.10 -35.36 -8.16
N ALA A 195 -16.37 -36.23 -8.81
CA ALA A 195 -16.22 -36.29 -10.28
C ALA A 195 -17.56 -36.37 -11.06
N ALA A 196 -18.63 -36.92 -10.44
CA ALA A 196 -19.96 -36.98 -11.06
C ALA A 196 -20.87 -35.78 -10.78
N ARG A 197 -20.43 -34.83 -9.97
CA ARG A 197 -21.30 -33.73 -9.49
C ARG A 197 -21.49 -32.61 -10.52
N VAL A 198 -20.50 -32.38 -11.37
CA VAL A 198 -20.57 -31.36 -12.43
C VAL A 198 -20.07 -32.01 -13.74
N ASN A 199 -20.99 -32.23 -14.68
CA ASN A 199 -20.63 -32.68 -16.02
C ASN A 199 -20.87 -31.52 -17.01
N THR A 200 -19.80 -30.89 -17.46
CA THR A 200 -19.84 -29.77 -18.43
C THR A 200 -19.86 -30.26 -19.89
N LEU A 201 -19.82 -31.59 -20.10
CA LEU A 201 -19.80 -32.24 -21.42
C LEU A 201 -21.14 -32.91 -21.73
N ALA A 202 -22.15 -32.75 -20.89
CA ALA A 202 -23.50 -33.30 -21.10
C ALA A 202 -24.41 -32.33 -21.82
#